data_b5ff7af0b14bfa5a43dba45439f34785
#
_entry.id   b5ff7af0b14bfa5a43dba45439f34785
#
_cell.length_a   1.000
_cell.length_b   1.000
_cell.length_c   1.000
_cell.angle_alpha   90.00
_cell.angle_beta   90.00
_cell.angle_gamma   90.00
#
_symmetry.space_group_name_H-M   'P 1'
#
loop_
_entity.id
_entity.type
_entity.pdbx_description
1 polymer ?
#
loop_
_entity_poly.entity_id
_entity_poly.type
_entity_poly.pdbx_seq_one_letter_code
_entity_poly.pdbx_strand_id
1 'polypeptide(L)'
;MKKKLENRREFLKKVCPTIAFAFFGLSFLEACSTGDDSDSNNSGDNDQNGGSDNNDNNNPLGYTSSGSVFTIDLNHPNFSNLSNVGGWMNGYSIGLSMLFLRISSDHVQAYTNVCPHAGTQNQWSLQSGNIFKCANHNYSFDSTCETSNSLPCFSTNIEGDNLIVAT
;
A
#
# COMPACT_ATOMS: atom_id res chain seq x y z
N MET A 1 -39.21 -29.66 12.78
CA MET A 1 -39.04 -28.18 12.82
C MET A 1 -38.05 -27.76 11.74
N LYS A 2 -38.52 -27.17 10.64
CA LYS A 2 -37.66 -26.71 9.55
C LYS A 2 -37.25 -25.25 9.84
N LYS A 3 -35.94 -24.99 10.10
CA LYS A 3 -35.39 -23.65 10.20
C LYS A 3 -35.38 -23.00 8.81
N LYS A 4 -36.15 -21.96 8.64
CA LYS A 4 -36.19 -21.11 7.43
C LYS A 4 -34.93 -20.27 7.40
N LEU A 5 -34.08 -20.52 6.42
CA LEU A 5 -32.88 -19.68 6.12
C LEU A 5 -33.38 -18.35 5.56
N GLU A 6 -33.25 -17.28 6.31
CA GLU A 6 -33.52 -15.93 5.82
C GLU A 6 -32.39 -15.50 4.87
N ASN A 7 -32.76 -15.14 3.66
CA ASN A 7 -31.84 -14.68 2.63
C ASN A 7 -31.24 -13.31 3.00
N ARG A 8 -29.91 -13.18 2.86
CA ARG A 8 -29.12 -11.94 3.11
C ARG A 8 -29.68 -10.69 2.42
N ARG A 9 -30.46 -10.86 1.35
CA ARG A 9 -31.13 -9.76 0.64
C ARG A 9 -32.34 -9.16 1.38
N GLU A 10 -33.00 -9.92 2.25
CA GLU A 10 -34.14 -9.38 3.03
C GLU A 10 -33.68 -8.62 4.28
N PHE A 11 -32.51 -8.97 4.82
CA PHE A 11 -31.91 -8.24 5.95
C PHE A 11 -31.56 -6.79 5.54
N LEU A 12 -30.99 -6.60 4.34
CA LEU A 12 -30.60 -5.28 3.85
C LEU A 12 -31.80 -4.34 3.58
N LYS A 13 -32.99 -4.87 3.29
CA LYS A 13 -34.19 -4.06 3.08
C LYS A 13 -34.83 -3.53 4.36
N LYS A 14 -34.52 -4.15 5.51
CA LYS A 14 -35.09 -3.75 6.81
C LYS A 14 -34.24 -2.78 7.61
N VAL A 15 -32.95 -2.58 7.26
CA VAL A 15 -32.02 -1.75 8.04
C VAL A 15 -31.75 -0.38 7.39
N CYS A 16 -32.22 -0.12 6.17
CA CYS A 16 -31.84 1.05 5.38
C CYS A 16 -32.88 2.15 5.12
N PRO A 17 -33.80 2.54 6.02
CA PRO A 17 -34.42 3.85 5.81
C PRO A 17 -34.13 4.93 6.86
N THR A 18 -33.42 4.67 7.93
CA THR A 18 -33.33 5.63 9.05
C THR A 18 -31.94 6.18 9.36
N ILE A 19 -30.89 5.76 8.66
CA ILE A 19 -29.52 6.24 8.97
C ILE A 19 -28.98 7.24 7.92
N ALA A 20 -29.70 7.46 6.82
CA ALA A 20 -29.21 8.26 5.70
C ALA A 20 -29.31 9.79 5.87
N PHE A 21 -29.85 10.33 6.97
CA PHE A 21 -30.06 11.78 7.11
C PHE A 21 -29.30 12.47 8.26
N ALA A 22 -28.44 11.79 8.98
CA ALA A 22 -27.77 12.37 10.13
C ALA A 22 -26.35 12.92 9.86
N PHE A 23 -25.81 12.79 8.65
CA PHE A 23 -24.42 13.22 8.35
C PHE A 23 -24.29 14.39 7.38
N PHE A 24 -25.39 15.02 6.95
CA PHE A 24 -25.36 16.23 6.12
C PHE A 24 -25.96 17.43 6.84
N GLY A 25 -25.41 17.77 7.97
CA GLY A 25 -25.81 19.00 8.65
C GLY A 25 -24.69 19.50 9.52
N LEU A 26 -24.24 20.72 9.20
CA LEU A 26 -23.39 21.58 9.99
C LEU A 26 -21.88 21.42 9.78
N SER A 27 -21.35 22.23 8.88
CA SER A 27 -20.30 23.20 9.21
C SER A 27 -19.78 23.85 7.93
N PHE A 28 -20.52 24.77 7.40
CA PHE A 28 -19.96 25.87 6.63
C PHE A 28 -20.29 27.13 7.41
N LEU A 29 -19.33 27.67 8.10
CA LEU A 29 -19.19 29.11 8.39
C LEU A 29 -17.95 29.34 9.24
N GLU A 30 -17.19 30.33 8.76
CA GLU A 30 -16.15 31.11 9.44
C GLU A 30 -14.73 30.57 9.22
N ALA A 31 -13.78 31.36 8.80
CA ALA A 31 -13.72 32.82 8.87
C ALA A 31 -12.62 33.34 7.96
N CYS A 32 -12.88 34.43 7.31
CA CYS A 32 -11.86 35.42 6.98
C CYS A 32 -11.47 36.16 8.24
N SER A 33 -10.18 36.21 8.55
CA SER A 33 -9.61 37.28 9.34
C SER A 33 -8.18 37.54 8.90
N THR A 34 -8.00 38.68 8.32
CA THR A 34 -6.76 39.37 8.00
C THR A 34 -6.02 39.78 9.27
N GLY A 35 -4.68 39.72 9.25
CA GLY A 35 -3.83 40.31 10.27
C GLY A 35 -2.36 39.99 10.03
N ASP A 36 -1.64 41.01 9.53
CA ASP A 36 -0.18 41.08 9.43
C ASP A 36 0.51 40.85 10.78
N ASP A 37 1.65 40.20 10.80
CA ASP A 37 2.98 40.74 11.10
C ASP A 37 3.98 39.65 11.48
N SER A 38 5.17 39.84 10.96
CA SER A 38 6.52 39.29 11.12
C SER A 38 6.87 38.61 12.47
N ASP A 39 7.54 37.48 12.45
CA ASP A 39 8.96 37.27 12.72
C ASP A 39 9.31 35.81 13.06
N SER A 40 10.38 35.34 12.43
CA SER A 40 11.36 34.29 12.73
C SER A 40 11.19 33.39 13.98
N ASN A 41 11.18 32.07 13.81
CA ASN A 41 12.27 31.11 14.06
C ASN A 41 11.77 29.67 14.15
N ASN A 42 12.27 28.87 13.24
CA ASN A 42 12.83 27.54 13.34
C ASN A 42 12.43 26.64 14.54
N SER A 43 11.64 25.61 14.26
CA SER A 43 11.88 24.24 14.76
C SER A 43 10.90 23.30 14.06
N GLY A 44 11.45 22.29 13.39
CA GLY A 44 10.68 21.34 12.62
C GLY A 44 9.90 20.38 13.50
N ASP A 45 8.63 20.27 13.19
CA ASP A 45 7.83 19.10 13.47
C ASP A 45 7.10 18.74 12.19
N ASN A 46 7.44 17.58 11.66
CA ASN A 46 7.02 17.09 10.36
C ASN A 46 5.78 16.19 10.54
N ASP A 47 4.65 16.80 10.90
CA ASP A 47 3.35 16.16 10.84
C ASP A 47 2.77 16.37 9.44
N GLN A 48 3.12 15.47 8.51
CA GLN A 48 2.44 15.38 7.22
C GLN A 48 1.14 14.58 7.35
N ASN A 49 0.09 15.30 7.72
CA ASN A 49 -1.29 14.86 7.49
C ASN A 49 -1.62 15.05 6.01
N GLY A 50 -1.53 13.95 5.22
CA GLY A 50 -1.74 13.96 3.79
C GLY A 50 -3.20 14.08 3.41
N GLY A 51 -3.62 15.25 2.98
CA GLY A 51 -4.84 15.45 2.18
C GLY A 51 -4.55 15.09 0.73
N SER A 52 -5.39 14.23 0.18
CA SER A 52 -5.43 13.85 -1.22
C SER A 52 -5.73 15.05 -2.10
N ASP A 53 -4.87 15.35 -3.08
CA ASP A 53 -5.30 15.94 -4.34
C ASP A 53 -4.38 15.51 -5.48
N ASN A 54 -5.03 15.06 -6.52
CA ASN A 54 -4.49 14.47 -7.72
C ASN A 54 -3.73 15.48 -8.58
N ASN A 55 -2.69 14.99 -9.21
CA ASN A 55 -1.99 15.56 -10.34
C ASN A 55 -0.79 16.45 -10.04
N ASP A 56 0.20 15.89 -9.34
CA ASP A 56 1.55 16.46 -9.37
C ASP A 56 2.54 15.44 -9.91
N ASN A 57 3.10 15.79 -11.10
CA ASN A 57 4.28 15.16 -11.69
C ASN A 57 5.54 15.34 -10.82
N ASN A 58 5.39 15.50 -9.51
CA ASN A 58 6.46 15.75 -8.56
C ASN A 58 6.43 14.80 -7.36
N ASN A 59 6.02 13.54 -7.58
CA ASN A 59 6.18 12.50 -6.56
C ASN A 59 7.56 11.85 -6.72
N PRO A 60 8.60 12.29 -5.98
CA PRO A 60 9.98 11.85 -6.18
C PRO A 60 10.20 10.37 -5.87
N LEU A 61 9.27 9.75 -5.17
CA LEU A 61 9.37 8.34 -4.79
C LEU A 61 8.59 7.42 -5.73
N GLY A 62 7.62 7.93 -6.48
CA GLY A 62 6.78 7.14 -7.40
C GLY A 62 5.69 6.35 -6.71
N TYR A 63 5.35 6.68 -5.45
CA TYR A 63 4.22 6.07 -4.76
C TYR A 63 3.57 7.05 -3.78
N THR A 64 2.29 6.80 -3.49
CA THR A 64 1.54 7.46 -2.41
C THR A 64 0.98 6.41 -1.46
N SER A 65 0.62 6.82 -0.24
CA SER A 65 -0.01 5.93 0.73
C SER A 65 -1.21 6.60 1.40
N SER A 66 -2.24 5.80 1.65
CA SER A 66 -3.42 6.20 2.41
C SER A 66 -3.80 5.06 3.36
N GLY A 67 -3.51 5.23 4.64
CA GLY A 67 -3.62 4.16 5.63
C GLY A 67 -2.73 2.96 5.26
N SER A 68 -3.35 1.78 5.09
CA SER A 68 -2.67 0.55 4.70
C SER A 68 -2.63 0.30 3.18
N VAL A 69 -3.05 1.28 2.37
CA VAL A 69 -3.07 1.16 0.91
C VAL A 69 -1.98 2.01 0.30
N PHE A 70 -1.18 1.41 -0.58
CA PHE A 70 -0.15 2.06 -1.35
C PHE A 70 -0.52 2.05 -2.83
N THR A 71 -0.40 3.21 -3.49
CA THR A 71 -0.56 3.36 -4.94
C THR A 71 0.81 3.66 -5.53
N ILE A 72 1.31 2.78 -6.38
CA ILE A 72 2.66 2.79 -6.92
C ILE A 72 2.58 2.99 -8.43
N ASP A 73 3.23 4.01 -8.96
CA ASP A 73 3.38 4.26 -10.39
C ASP A 73 4.46 3.34 -10.97
N LEU A 74 4.04 2.33 -11.74
CA LEU A 74 4.94 1.36 -12.38
C LEU A 74 5.81 1.97 -13.49
N ASN A 75 5.48 3.15 -13.99
CA ASN A 75 6.28 3.88 -14.97
C ASN A 75 7.36 4.75 -14.33
N HIS A 76 7.29 4.96 -13.01
CA HIS A 76 8.28 5.74 -12.29
C HIS A 76 9.66 5.04 -12.30
N PRO A 77 10.78 5.77 -12.47
CA PRO A 77 12.14 5.21 -12.56
C PRO A 77 12.51 4.29 -11.39
N ASN A 78 12.04 4.57 -10.17
CA ASN A 78 12.30 3.74 -8.99
C ASN A 78 11.74 2.32 -9.12
N PHE A 79 10.72 2.11 -9.96
CA PHE A 79 10.07 0.81 -10.19
C PHE A 79 10.44 0.17 -11.54
N SER A 80 11.42 0.72 -12.26
CA SER A 80 11.86 0.22 -13.57
C SER A 80 12.27 -1.26 -13.57
N ASN A 81 12.76 -1.78 -12.45
CA ASN A 81 13.08 -3.20 -12.30
C ASN A 81 11.84 -4.11 -12.43
N LEU A 82 10.65 -3.57 -12.28
CA LEU A 82 9.39 -4.31 -12.41
C LEU A 82 8.82 -4.27 -13.84
N SER A 83 9.52 -3.70 -14.82
CA SER A 83 9.03 -3.59 -16.21
C SER A 83 8.86 -4.93 -16.90
N ASN A 84 9.66 -5.93 -16.54
CA ASN A 84 9.65 -7.24 -17.18
C ASN A 84 9.25 -8.36 -16.21
N VAL A 85 8.62 -9.40 -16.73
CA VAL A 85 8.31 -10.62 -15.96
C VAL A 85 9.61 -11.22 -15.38
N GLY A 86 9.56 -11.58 -14.11
CA GLY A 86 10.73 -12.00 -13.32
C GLY A 86 11.53 -10.82 -12.74
N GLY A 87 11.20 -9.57 -13.11
CA GLY A 87 11.78 -8.39 -12.48
C GLY A 87 11.36 -8.29 -11.01
N TRP A 88 12.30 -7.89 -10.17
CA TRP A 88 12.05 -7.76 -8.74
C TRP A 88 12.79 -6.57 -8.14
N MET A 89 12.34 -6.11 -7.00
CA MET A 89 13.04 -5.09 -6.22
C MET A 89 12.73 -5.16 -4.73
N ASN A 90 13.64 -4.61 -3.93
CA ASN A 90 13.40 -4.32 -2.53
C ASN A 90 13.11 -2.83 -2.37
N GLY A 91 11.93 -2.50 -1.88
CA GLY A 91 11.49 -1.13 -1.65
C GLY A 91 12.19 -0.42 -0.48
N TYR A 92 13.07 -1.10 0.26
CA TYR A 92 13.74 -0.54 1.44
C TYR A 92 14.44 0.80 1.18
N SER A 93 15.11 0.94 0.05
CA SER A 93 15.86 2.17 -0.31
C SER A 93 14.97 3.38 -0.56
N ILE A 94 13.69 3.16 -0.84
CA ILE A 94 12.69 4.21 -1.08
C ILE A 94 11.65 4.28 0.05
N GLY A 95 11.92 3.67 1.20
CA GLY A 95 11.08 3.74 2.39
C GLY A 95 9.90 2.76 2.43
N LEU A 96 9.83 1.79 1.50
CA LEU A 96 8.80 0.76 1.50
C LEU A 96 9.29 -0.52 2.19
N SER A 97 8.51 -1.01 3.16
CA SER A 97 8.79 -2.28 3.84
C SER A 97 8.32 -3.49 3.02
N MET A 98 8.63 -3.50 1.72
CA MET A 98 8.13 -4.47 0.75
C MET A 98 9.20 -4.98 -0.20
N LEU A 99 9.09 -6.27 -0.58
CA LEU A 99 9.69 -6.84 -1.78
C LEU A 99 8.61 -6.91 -2.86
N PHE A 100 9.01 -6.70 -4.11
CA PHE A 100 8.12 -6.81 -5.26
C PHE A 100 8.71 -7.80 -6.26
N LEU A 101 7.84 -8.60 -6.88
CA LEU A 101 8.18 -9.52 -7.96
C LEU A 101 7.09 -9.46 -9.03
N ARG A 102 7.47 -9.14 -10.28
CA ARG A 102 6.55 -9.25 -11.41
C ARG A 102 6.44 -10.70 -11.84
N ILE A 103 5.30 -11.32 -11.56
CA ILE A 103 5.02 -12.74 -11.84
C ILE A 103 4.55 -12.92 -13.28
N SER A 104 3.74 -12.00 -13.79
CA SER A 104 3.24 -11.99 -15.18
C SER A 104 3.13 -10.58 -15.73
N SER A 105 2.71 -10.43 -16.99
CA SER A 105 2.49 -9.12 -17.61
C SER A 105 1.48 -8.25 -16.85
N ASP A 106 0.53 -8.87 -16.19
CA ASP A 106 -0.62 -8.28 -15.51
C ASP A 106 -0.60 -8.48 -13.99
N HIS A 107 0.47 -9.06 -13.43
CA HIS A 107 0.56 -9.32 -12.00
C HIS A 107 1.94 -9.02 -11.41
N VAL A 108 1.95 -8.14 -10.42
CA VAL A 108 3.09 -7.90 -9.51
C VAL A 108 2.66 -8.30 -8.11
N GLN A 109 3.37 -9.23 -7.49
CA GLN A 109 3.14 -9.62 -6.11
C GLN A 109 4.04 -8.82 -5.18
N ALA A 110 3.48 -8.35 -4.07
CA ALA A 110 4.21 -7.71 -2.99
C ALA A 110 4.27 -8.60 -1.75
N TYR A 111 5.41 -8.55 -1.06
CA TYR A 111 5.71 -9.33 0.15
C TYR A 111 6.29 -8.40 1.21
N THR A 112 6.24 -8.80 2.48
CA THR A 112 7.09 -8.12 3.47
C THR A 112 8.56 -8.28 3.12
N ASN A 113 9.35 -7.23 3.32
CA ASN A 113 10.81 -7.35 3.30
C ASN A 113 11.42 -7.60 4.69
N VAL A 114 10.59 -7.71 5.71
CA VAL A 114 11.03 -8.03 7.07
C VAL A 114 11.30 -9.53 7.14
N CYS A 115 12.58 -9.90 7.25
CA CYS A 115 12.97 -11.31 7.37
C CYS A 115 12.39 -11.91 8.65
N PRO A 116 11.56 -12.97 8.57
CA PRO A 116 10.91 -13.57 9.75
C PRO A 116 11.90 -14.10 10.79
N HIS A 117 13.13 -14.42 10.38
CA HIS A 117 14.16 -14.96 11.27
C HIS A 117 14.80 -13.88 12.16
N ALA A 118 15.14 -12.71 11.60
CA ALA A 118 15.95 -11.71 12.33
C ALA A 118 15.55 -10.24 12.03
N GLY A 119 14.40 -9.99 11.40
CA GLY A 119 13.91 -8.64 11.13
C GLY A 119 14.71 -7.84 10.08
N THR A 120 15.70 -8.46 9.41
CA THR A 120 16.51 -7.80 8.40
C THR A 120 15.68 -7.42 7.19
N GLN A 121 15.81 -6.19 6.68
CA GLN A 121 14.99 -5.68 5.56
C GLN A 121 15.79 -5.39 4.29
N ASN A 122 17.10 -5.17 4.37
CA ASN A 122 17.92 -4.66 3.28
C ASN A 122 18.85 -5.67 2.62
N GLN A 123 18.79 -6.95 3.03
CA GLN A 123 19.70 -7.99 2.58
C GLN A 123 18.97 -9.12 1.84
N TRP A 124 18.27 -8.75 0.77
CA TRP A 124 17.51 -9.70 -0.02
C TRP A 124 18.13 -9.90 -1.41
N SER A 125 18.00 -11.10 -1.92
CA SER A 125 18.30 -11.46 -3.30
C SER A 125 17.21 -12.40 -3.83
N LEU A 126 16.94 -12.36 -5.13
CA LEU A 126 16.10 -13.34 -5.81
C LEU A 126 16.99 -14.39 -6.48
N GLN A 127 16.75 -15.65 -6.16
CA GLN A 127 17.42 -16.80 -6.73
C GLN A 127 16.58 -17.40 -7.87
N SER A 128 17.18 -18.30 -8.68
CA SER A 128 16.45 -19.06 -9.68
C SER A 128 15.28 -19.81 -9.06
N GLY A 129 14.16 -19.90 -9.81
CA GLY A 129 12.92 -20.49 -9.29
C GLY A 129 12.10 -19.55 -8.42
N ASN A 130 12.37 -18.23 -8.49
CA ASN A 130 11.67 -17.20 -7.71
C ASN A 130 11.75 -17.41 -6.19
N ILE A 131 12.92 -17.77 -5.69
CA ILE A 131 13.20 -17.96 -4.28
C ILE A 131 13.83 -16.69 -3.73
N PHE A 132 13.21 -16.05 -2.75
CA PHE A 132 13.84 -14.95 -2.01
C PHE A 132 14.81 -15.48 -0.97
N LYS A 133 16.02 -14.95 -0.97
CA LYS A 133 17.07 -15.31 -0.01
C LYS A 133 17.48 -14.08 0.80
N CYS A 134 17.38 -14.21 2.12
CA CYS A 134 17.91 -13.22 3.06
C CYS A 134 19.39 -13.53 3.33
N ALA A 135 20.29 -12.62 2.95
CA ALA A 135 21.73 -12.84 3.06
C ALA A 135 22.26 -12.80 4.50
N ASN A 136 21.49 -12.26 5.45
CA ASN A 136 21.92 -12.16 6.85
C ASN A 136 22.29 -13.54 7.44
N HIS A 137 21.41 -14.56 7.21
CA HIS A 137 21.66 -15.94 7.69
C HIS A 137 21.40 -17.00 6.61
N ASN A 138 21.30 -16.59 5.34
CA ASN A 138 21.07 -17.47 4.20
C ASN A 138 19.72 -18.22 4.21
N TYR A 139 18.73 -17.71 4.94
CA TYR A 139 17.38 -18.26 4.87
C TYR A 139 16.74 -17.98 3.53
N SER A 140 16.03 -18.97 3.01
CA SER A 140 15.32 -18.89 1.71
C SER A 140 13.83 -19.06 1.92
N PHE A 141 13.05 -18.31 1.12
CA PHE A 141 11.60 -18.26 1.22
C PHE A 141 10.98 -18.33 -0.18
N ASP A 142 9.90 -19.09 -0.29
CA ASP A 142 9.17 -19.21 -1.54
C ASP A 142 8.44 -17.91 -1.88
N SER A 143 8.35 -17.59 -3.18
CA SER A 143 7.53 -16.47 -3.66
C SER A 143 6.06 -16.83 -3.90
N THR A 144 5.66 -18.08 -3.65
CA THR A 144 4.26 -18.48 -3.65
C THR A 144 3.64 -18.10 -2.32
N CYS A 145 2.47 -17.48 -2.31
CA CYS A 145 1.84 -17.01 -1.05
C CYS A 145 1.15 -18.14 -0.26
N GLU A 146 1.27 -19.38 -0.70
CA GLU A 146 0.47 -20.51 -0.22
C GLU A 146 1.24 -21.52 0.65
N THR A 147 2.55 -21.41 0.74
CA THR A 147 3.37 -22.37 1.50
C THR A 147 3.73 -21.85 2.87
N SER A 148 4.00 -22.78 3.80
CA SER A 148 4.47 -22.43 5.15
C SER A 148 5.87 -21.80 5.17
N ASN A 149 6.60 -21.90 4.05
CA ASN A 149 7.92 -21.32 3.86
C ASN A 149 7.90 -20.02 3.04
N SER A 150 6.72 -19.42 2.85
CA SER A 150 6.57 -18.16 2.11
C SER A 150 6.76 -16.96 3.03
N LEU A 151 7.19 -15.84 2.43
CA LEU A 151 7.05 -14.54 3.09
C LEU A 151 5.57 -14.16 3.17
N PRO A 152 5.15 -13.43 4.22
CA PRO A 152 3.83 -12.82 4.22
C PRO A 152 3.59 -11.97 2.97
N CYS A 153 2.49 -12.27 2.27
CA CYS A 153 2.09 -11.60 1.04
C CYS A 153 1.08 -10.49 1.33
N PHE A 154 1.16 -9.42 0.55
CA PHE A 154 0.16 -8.37 0.54
C PHE A 154 -0.79 -8.56 -0.64
N SER A 155 -2.03 -8.09 -0.50
CA SER A 155 -2.96 -8.04 -1.64
C SER A 155 -2.49 -7.04 -2.67
N THR A 156 -2.50 -7.42 -3.95
CA THR A 156 -2.07 -6.56 -5.05
C THR A 156 -3.08 -6.57 -6.19
N ASN A 157 -3.21 -5.42 -6.86
CA ASN A 157 -3.99 -5.27 -8.08
C ASN A 157 -3.32 -4.23 -8.98
N ILE A 158 -3.33 -4.43 -10.30
CA ILE A 158 -2.85 -3.44 -11.26
C ILE A 158 -4.06 -2.73 -11.87
N GLU A 159 -4.07 -1.41 -11.80
CA GLU A 159 -5.08 -0.52 -12.36
C GLU A 159 -4.41 0.50 -13.28
N GLY A 160 -4.48 0.24 -14.60
CA GLY A 160 -3.72 1.01 -15.57
C GLY A 160 -2.22 0.87 -15.34
N ASP A 161 -1.54 1.98 -15.11
CA ASP A 161 -0.10 2.02 -14.83
C ASP A 161 0.22 1.95 -13.32
N ASN A 162 -0.80 1.83 -12.47
CA ASN A 162 -0.63 1.80 -11.03
C ASN A 162 -0.74 0.39 -10.46
N LEU A 163 0.18 0.06 -9.56
CA LEU A 163 0.07 -1.09 -8.68
C LEU A 163 -0.52 -0.64 -7.34
N ILE A 164 -1.67 -1.20 -7.00
CA ILE A 164 -2.32 -1.00 -5.70
C ILE A 164 -1.90 -2.13 -4.77
N VAL A 165 -1.38 -1.80 -3.61
CA VAL A 165 -0.97 -2.76 -2.57
C VAL A 165 -1.70 -2.46 -1.28
N ALA A 166 -2.38 -3.46 -0.71
CA ALA A 166 -2.99 -3.39 0.62
C ALA A 166 -2.23 -4.28 1.62
N THR A 167 -1.75 -3.67 2.73
CA THR A 167 -0.94 -4.30 3.79
C THR A 167 -1.73 -4.58 5.05
#